data_702ea26ef51d4e2d988cc7677e22115c
#
_entry.id   702ea26ef51d4e2d988cc7677e22115c
#
_cell.length_a   1.000
_cell.length_b   1.000
_cell.length_c   1.000
_cell.angle_alpha   90.00
_cell.angle_beta   90.00
_cell.angle_gamma   90.00
#
_symmetry.space_group_name_H-M   'P 1'
#
loop_
_entity.id
_entity.type
_entity.pdbx_description
1 polymer ?
#
loop_
_entity_poly.entity_id
_entity_poly.type
_entity_poly.pdbx_seq_one_letter_code
_entity_poly.pdbx_strand_id
1 'polypeptide(L)'
;MDRRRFLLTSLAGAIGAPLGGGAQAADRVWRVGLLLGWRPPPEWIAGGTFFGPMRELGWVDGQNVVFEQRYDERLELLPMLVRELIASRVDVIVASPSEALRAAKEATATIPIVFAETSQPVRRGFVASLTRPGGNVTGLADVTLDLIPSGSNY
;
A
#
# COMPACT_ATOMS: atom_id res chain seq x y z
N MET A 1 -1.29 -28.70 -66.24
CA MET A 1 -1.11 -27.62 -65.24
C MET A 1 -1.95 -27.93 -64.01
N ASP A 2 -1.29 -28.56 -63.03
CA ASP A 2 -1.98 -29.13 -61.87
C ASP A 2 -2.27 -28.09 -60.81
N ARG A 3 -3.55 -27.77 -60.65
CA ARG A 3 -4.09 -26.91 -59.61
C ARG A 3 -4.04 -27.54 -58.20
N ARG A 4 -3.42 -28.68 -58.03
CA ARG A 4 -3.38 -29.42 -56.73
C ARG A 4 -2.10 -29.24 -55.91
N ARG A 5 -1.12 -28.47 -56.38
CA ARG A 5 0.15 -28.24 -55.67
C ARG A 5 0.25 -26.92 -54.89
N PHE A 6 -0.81 -26.08 -54.88
CA PHE A 6 -0.74 -24.75 -54.24
C PHE A 6 -1.42 -24.68 -52.87
N LEU A 7 -1.96 -25.77 -52.34
CA LEU A 7 -2.70 -25.78 -51.08
C LEU A 7 -2.01 -26.51 -49.91
N LEU A 8 -0.72 -26.85 -50.00
CA LEU A 8 -0.02 -27.58 -48.93
C LEU A 8 1.17 -26.82 -48.32
N THR A 9 1.34 -25.54 -48.60
CA THR A 9 2.46 -24.75 -48.06
C THR A 9 2.03 -23.58 -47.18
N SER A 10 0.78 -23.51 -46.70
CA SER A 10 0.28 -22.40 -45.89
C SER A 10 -0.22 -22.80 -44.47
N LEU A 11 0.24 -23.96 -43.95
CA LEU A 11 -0.20 -24.40 -42.61
C LEU A 11 0.98 -24.78 -41.70
N ALA A 12 2.04 -23.97 -41.70
CA ALA A 12 3.19 -24.17 -40.77
C ALA A 12 3.76 -22.83 -40.34
N GLY A 13 2.95 -22.00 -39.70
CA GLY A 13 3.41 -20.66 -39.28
C GLY A 13 2.60 -19.98 -38.20
N ALA A 14 1.90 -20.72 -37.34
CA ALA A 14 1.07 -20.11 -36.31
C ALA A 14 1.01 -20.90 -35.00
N ILE A 15 2.16 -21.41 -34.52
CA ILE A 15 2.27 -21.96 -33.17
C ILE A 15 3.60 -21.47 -32.61
N GLY A 16 3.58 -20.31 -31.96
CA GLY A 16 4.77 -19.73 -31.33
C GLY A 16 4.58 -18.33 -30.87
N ALA A 17 3.37 -17.94 -30.43
CA ALA A 17 3.25 -16.78 -29.57
C ALA A 17 3.68 -17.22 -28.16
N PRO A 18 4.79 -16.72 -27.61
CA PRO A 18 5.09 -16.94 -26.22
C PRO A 18 3.99 -16.25 -25.41
N LEU A 19 3.25 -17.04 -24.64
CA LEU A 19 2.42 -16.56 -23.53
C LEU A 19 3.36 -16.01 -22.43
N GLY A 20 4.11 -14.95 -22.75
CA GLY A 20 5.04 -14.25 -21.88
C GLY A 20 4.41 -12.97 -21.34
N GLY A 21 3.18 -13.05 -20.85
CA GLY A 21 2.51 -11.93 -20.21
C GLY A 21 2.72 -11.85 -18.70
N GLY A 22 3.80 -12.42 -18.15
CA GLY A 22 4.03 -12.46 -16.71
C GLY A 22 5.40 -12.01 -16.21
N ALA A 23 6.30 -11.50 -17.08
CA ALA A 23 7.69 -11.32 -16.68
C ALA A 23 8.19 -9.87 -16.63
N GLN A 24 7.35 -8.86 -16.71
CA GLN A 24 7.82 -7.45 -16.68
C GLN A 24 7.53 -6.70 -15.38
N ALA A 25 7.00 -7.35 -14.35
CA ALA A 25 6.84 -6.73 -13.03
C ALA A 25 8.05 -7.00 -12.09
N ALA A 26 9.06 -7.77 -12.54
CA ALA A 26 10.13 -8.26 -11.67
C ALA A 26 11.31 -7.28 -11.44
N ASP A 27 11.40 -6.19 -12.20
CA ASP A 27 12.57 -5.29 -12.11
C ASP A 27 12.31 -4.00 -11.32
N ARG A 28 11.10 -3.76 -10.83
CA ARG A 28 10.80 -2.56 -10.04
C ARG A 28 10.89 -2.84 -8.55
N VAL A 29 11.78 -2.16 -7.88
CA VAL A 29 11.81 -2.12 -6.41
C VAL A 29 10.83 -1.04 -5.93
N TRP A 30 9.80 -1.46 -5.20
CA TRP A 30 8.80 -0.56 -4.64
C TRP A 30 9.31 0.10 -3.36
N ARG A 31 8.93 1.34 -3.13
CA ARG A 31 9.30 2.09 -1.93
C ARG A 31 8.07 2.33 -1.07
N VAL A 32 8.03 1.73 0.10
CA VAL A 32 6.93 1.84 1.06
C VAL A 32 7.38 2.72 2.21
N GLY A 33 6.74 3.88 2.37
CA GLY A 33 6.97 4.77 3.50
C GLY A 33 6.12 4.35 4.69
N LEU A 34 6.72 4.15 5.84
CA LEU A 34 6.02 3.91 7.10
C LEU A 34 6.10 5.18 7.95
N LEU A 35 4.97 5.84 8.17
CA LEU A 35 4.83 7.02 9.02
C LEU A 35 4.15 6.62 10.32
N LEU A 36 4.92 6.57 11.41
CA LEU A 36 4.45 6.07 12.69
C LEU A 36 4.54 7.15 13.77
N GLY A 37 3.45 7.33 14.54
CA GLY A 37 3.41 8.21 15.72
C GLY A 37 3.95 7.54 16.99
N TRP A 38 4.76 6.50 16.86
CA TRP A 38 5.34 5.73 17.95
C TRP A 38 6.62 5.05 17.45
N ARG A 39 7.51 4.72 18.39
CA ARG A 39 8.74 3.99 18.06
C ARG A 39 8.44 2.50 17.93
N PRO A 40 8.65 1.89 16.75
CA PRO A 40 8.46 0.45 16.60
C PRO A 40 9.50 -0.33 17.43
N PRO A 41 9.07 -1.33 18.22
CA PRO A 41 10.01 -2.16 18.95
C PRO A 41 10.80 -3.08 18.02
N PRO A 42 12.01 -3.53 18.40
CA PRO A 42 12.88 -4.33 17.55
C PRO A 42 12.21 -5.60 16.99
N GLU A 43 11.38 -6.29 17.76
CA GLU A 43 10.65 -7.48 17.36
C GLU A 43 9.62 -7.19 16.25
N TRP A 44 9.03 -5.99 16.22
CA TRP A 44 8.11 -5.56 15.16
C TRP A 44 8.85 -5.44 13.83
N ILE A 45 10.06 -4.89 13.85
CA ILE A 45 10.94 -4.75 12.68
C ILE A 45 11.49 -6.12 12.24
N ALA A 46 11.87 -6.98 13.19
CA ALA A 46 12.50 -8.27 12.90
C ALA A 46 11.57 -9.33 12.28
N GLY A 47 10.28 -9.11 12.25
CA GLY A 47 9.34 -10.07 11.67
C GLY A 47 7.97 -10.09 12.35
N GLY A 48 7.62 -9.00 13.06
CA GLY A 48 6.34 -8.85 13.72
C GLY A 48 5.15 -8.76 12.78
N THR A 49 4.07 -8.20 13.25
CA THR A 49 2.75 -8.19 12.59
C THR A 49 2.70 -7.53 11.21
N PHE A 50 3.73 -6.78 10.82
CA PHE A 50 3.81 -6.16 9.50
C PHE A 50 4.84 -6.84 8.58
N PHE A 51 6.11 -6.89 8.97
CA PHE A 51 7.18 -7.37 8.08
C PHE A 51 7.16 -8.89 7.86
N GLY A 52 6.73 -9.67 8.85
CA GLY A 52 6.57 -11.13 8.71
C GLY A 52 5.56 -11.48 7.61
N PRO A 53 4.30 -11.04 7.72
CA PRO A 53 3.28 -11.25 6.70
C PRO A 53 3.67 -10.68 5.32
N MET A 54 4.33 -9.51 5.25
CA MET A 54 4.81 -8.97 3.99
C MET A 54 5.80 -9.92 3.31
N ARG A 55 6.72 -10.52 4.07
CA ARG A 55 7.67 -11.51 3.55
C ARG A 55 6.98 -12.79 3.08
N GLU A 56 5.98 -13.28 3.83
CA GLU A 56 5.17 -14.44 3.44
C GLU A 56 4.41 -14.20 2.12
N LEU A 57 4.01 -12.95 1.87
CA LEU A 57 3.38 -12.51 0.61
C LEU A 57 4.41 -12.27 -0.51
N GLY A 58 5.70 -12.52 -0.28
CA GLY A 58 6.75 -12.37 -1.27
C GLY A 58 7.38 -10.97 -1.34
N TRP A 59 7.03 -10.05 -0.42
CA TRP A 59 7.66 -8.73 -0.32
C TRP A 59 8.90 -8.80 0.57
N VAL A 60 10.08 -8.78 -0.04
CA VAL A 60 11.36 -8.96 0.65
C VAL A 60 12.13 -7.64 0.59
N ASP A 61 12.38 -7.06 1.78
CA ASP A 61 13.13 -5.82 1.91
C ASP A 61 14.53 -5.92 1.31
N GLY A 62 14.90 -4.92 0.53
CA GLY A 62 16.15 -4.88 -0.22
C GLY A 62 16.16 -5.70 -1.52
N GLN A 63 15.10 -6.43 -1.86
CA GLN A 63 14.98 -7.18 -3.11
C GLN A 63 13.94 -6.57 -4.05
N ASN A 64 12.67 -6.63 -3.69
CA ASN A 64 11.56 -6.12 -4.50
C ASN A 64 10.77 -5.00 -3.82
N VAL A 65 11.08 -4.70 -2.57
CA VAL A 65 10.55 -3.59 -1.79
C VAL A 65 11.64 -2.96 -0.94
N VAL A 66 11.52 -1.68 -0.65
CA VAL A 66 12.32 -0.97 0.37
C VAL A 66 11.35 -0.28 1.32
N PHE A 67 11.51 -0.51 2.61
CA PHE A 67 10.70 0.11 3.66
C PHE A 67 11.43 1.32 4.25
N GLU A 68 10.94 2.52 3.95
CA GLU A 68 11.43 3.79 4.49
C GLU A 68 10.64 4.11 5.76
N GLN A 69 11.26 3.98 6.92
CA GLN A 69 10.59 4.21 8.21
C GLN A 69 10.87 5.61 8.71
N ARG A 70 9.81 6.32 9.11
CA ARG A 70 9.88 7.59 9.86
C ARG A 70 8.92 7.51 11.03
N TYR A 71 9.41 7.77 12.23
CA TYR A 71 8.62 7.72 13.44
C TYR A 71 9.11 8.73 14.47
N ASP A 72 8.19 9.26 15.25
CA ASP A 72 8.46 10.03 16.45
C ASP A 72 7.22 10.01 17.35
N GLU A 73 7.42 9.99 18.67
CA GLU A 73 6.34 10.04 19.65
C GLU A 73 5.78 11.47 19.79
N ARG A 74 6.54 12.46 19.36
CA ARG A 74 6.12 13.85 19.27
C ARG A 74 5.33 14.06 17.98
N LEU A 75 4.03 14.04 18.09
CA LEU A 75 3.11 14.06 16.94
C LEU A 75 3.22 15.33 16.10
N GLU A 76 3.70 16.43 16.70
CA GLU A 76 3.99 17.69 16.01
C GLU A 76 5.11 17.59 14.96
N LEU A 77 5.93 16.54 15.01
CA LEU A 77 6.99 16.29 14.02
C LEU A 77 6.50 15.49 12.81
N LEU A 78 5.36 14.85 12.86
CA LEU A 78 4.82 14.03 11.77
C LEU A 78 4.72 14.78 10.42
N PRO A 79 4.34 16.08 10.36
CA PRO A 79 4.35 16.85 9.11
C PRO A 79 5.74 17.00 8.49
N MET A 80 6.80 17.02 9.28
CA MET A 80 8.19 17.02 8.79
C MET A 80 8.57 15.65 8.27
N LEU A 81 8.28 14.61 9.04
CA LEU A 81 8.63 13.23 8.71
C LEU A 81 7.95 12.75 7.43
N VAL A 82 6.71 13.12 7.18
CA VAL A 82 6.02 12.78 5.93
C VAL A 82 6.66 13.47 4.72
N ARG A 83 7.15 14.71 4.87
CA ARG A 83 7.88 15.40 3.79
C ARG A 83 9.18 14.69 3.45
N GLU A 84 9.88 14.13 4.42
CA GLU A 84 11.06 13.30 4.19
C GLU A 84 10.71 12.04 3.40
N LEU A 85 9.61 11.35 3.73
CA LEU A 85 9.13 10.21 2.95
C LEU A 85 8.81 10.59 1.50
N ILE A 86 8.15 11.73 1.30
CA ILE A 86 7.86 12.25 -0.05
C ILE A 86 9.16 12.55 -0.80
N ALA A 87 10.14 13.16 -0.14
CA ALA A 87 11.46 13.42 -0.73
C ALA A 87 12.22 12.14 -1.08
N SER A 88 12.01 11.05 -0.33
CA SER A 88 12.54 9.72 -0.64
C SER A 88 11.80 9.03 -1.79
N ARG A 89 10.81 9.67 -2.41
CA ARG A 89 10.02 9.17 -3.55
C ARG A 89 9.36 7.84 -3.27
N VAL A 90 8.67 7.74 -2.13
CA VAL A 90 7.90 6.55 -1.80
C VAL A 90 6.70 6.39 -2.75
N ASP A 91 6.37 5.15 -3.09
CA ASP A 91 5.26 4.79 -3.96
C ASP A 91 3.92 4.72 -3.19
N VAL A 92 3.99 4.46 -1.89
CA VAL A 92 2.84 4.38 -0.98
C VAL A 92 3.28 4.76 0.44
N ILE A 93 2.38 5.37 1.20
CA ILE A 93 2.58 5.69 2.61
C ILE A 93 1.65 4.84 3.45
N VAL A 94 2.18 4.10 4.41
CA VAL A 94 1.41 3.45 5.49
C VAL A 94 1.48 4.35 6.71
N ALA A 95 0.34 4.76 7.22
CA ALA A 95 0.24 5.74 8.30
C ALA A 95 -0.52 5.18 9.51
N SER A 96 0.08 5.26 10.69
CA SER A 96 -0.50 4.89 11.98
C SER A 96 0.12 5.75 13.10
N PRO A 97 -0.66 6.27 14.03
CA PRO A 97 -2.12 6.27 14.17
C PRO A 97 -2.81 7.37 13.33
N SER A 98 -4.01 7.79 13.74
CA SER A 98 -4.82 8.79 13.03
C SER A 98 -4.11 10.12 12.78
N GLU A 99 -3.22 10.55 13.67
CA GLU A 99 -2.43 11.78 13.53
C GLU A 99 -1.43 11.67 12.37
N ALA A 100 -0.80 10.51 12.21
CA ALA A 100 0.07 10.24 11.07
C ALA A 100 -0.73 10.24 9.75
N LEU A 101 -1.93 9.65 9.74
CA LEU A 101 -2.83 9.70 8.60
C LEU A 101 -3.20 11.15 8.23
N ARG A 102 -3.51 11.98 9.22
CA ARG A 102 -3.82 13.40 9.00
C ARG A 102 -2.64 14.10 8.35
N ALA A 103 -1.45 13.98 8.94
CA ALA A 103 -0.24 14.60 8.41
C ALA A 103 0.06 14.14 6.96
N ALA A 104 -0.10 12.84 6.67
CA ALA A 104 0.09 12.31 5.31
C ALA A 104 -0.94 12.88 4.32
N LYS A 105 -2.22 12.91 4.70
CA LYS A 105 -3.31 13.43 3.86
C LYS A 105 -3.15 14.92 3.54
N GLU A 106 -2.65 15.71 4.49
CA GLU A 106 -2.37 17.14 4.30
C GLU A 106 -1.14 17.36 3.41
N ALA A 107 -0.17 16.44 3.42
CA ALA A 107 1.08 16.58 2.69
C ALA A 107 1.00 16.13 1.22
N THR A 108 0.11 15.22 0.86
CA THR A 108 -0.02 14.70 -0.51
C THR A 108 -1.45 14.31 -0.87
N ALA A 109 -1.84 14.65 -2.09
CA ALA A 109 -3.10 14.20 -2.70
C ALA A 109 -2.90 13.10 -3.77
N THR A 110 -1.65 12.76 -4.08
CA THR A 110 -1.31 11.88 -5.21
C THR A 110 -0.67 10.56 -4.78
N ILE A 111 0.16 10.55 -3.72
CA ILE A 111 0.74 9.32 -3.21
C ILE A 111 -0.36 8.54 -2.48
N PRO A 112 -0.60 7.27 -2.82
CA PRO A 112 -1.54 6.43 -2.08
C PRO A 112 -1.18 6.35 -0.58
N ILE A 113 -2.19 6.48 0.27
CA ILE A 113 -2.04 6.39 1.72
C ILE A 113 -2.89 5.23 2.22
N VAL A 114 -2.27 4.29 2.92
CA VAL A 114 -2.93 3.19 3.60
C VAL A 114 -2.88 3.44 5.10
N PHE A 115 -4.03 3.59 5.73
CA PHE A 115 -4.07 3.72 7.18
C PHE A 115 -4.28 2.35 7.85
N ALA A 116 -3.66 2.19 9.01
CA ALA A 116 -3.87 1.07 9.92
C ALA A 116 -4.34 1.61 11.29
N GLU A 117 -5.20 0.86 11.96
CA GLU A 117 -5.66 1.14 13.33
C GLU A 117 -6.26 2.55 13.51
N THR A 118 -7.03 3.00 12.54
CA THR A 118 -7.73 4.29 12.62
C THR A 118 -9.19 4.06 13.00
N SER A 119 -9.58 4.62 14.14
CA SER A 119 -10.98 4.62 14.56
C SER A 119 -11.79 5.69 13.83
N GLN A 120 -13.02 5.34 13.43
CA GLN A 120 -14.02 6.26 12.86
C GLN A 120 -13.49 7.10 11.67
N PRO A 121 -12.86 6.50 10.64
CA PRO A 121 -12.21 7.26 9.57
C PRO A 121 -13.20 8.10 8.75
N VAL A 122 -14.45 7.68 8.63
CA VAL A 122 -15.52 8.43 7.94
C VAL A 122 -15.92 9.67 8.78
N ARG A 123 -16.20 9.50 10.07
CA ARG A 123 -16.56 10.62 10.95
C ARG A 123 -15.46 11.65 11.08
N ARG A 124 -14.19 11.21 11.01
CA ARG A 124 -13.02 12.09 11.04
C ARG A 124 -12.71 12.73 9.69
N GLY A 125 -13.47 12.42 8.63
CA GLY A 125 -13.29 12.98 7.29
C GLY A 125 -12.05 12.47 6.56
N PHE A 126 -11.49 11.35 6.97
CA PHE A 126 -10.34 10.76 6.27
C PHE A 126 -10.77 10.10 4.97
N VAL A 127 -11.91 9.43 4.96
CA VAL A 127 -12.50 8.76 3.80
C VAL A 127 -13.99 9.11 3.69
N ALA A 128 -14.54 9.03 2.48
CA ALA A 128 -15.96 9.32 2.24
C ALA A 128 -16.86 8.19 2.79
N SER A 129 -16.45 6.94 2.62
CA SER A 129 -17.09 5.76 3.21
C SER A 129 -16.08 4.62 3.31
N LEU A 130 -16.39 3.55 4.06
CA LEU A 130 -15.52 2.38 4.17
C LEU A 130 -15.48 1.56 2.88
N THR A 131 -16.59 1.53 2.12
CA THR A 131 -16.69 0.77 0.87
C THR A 131 -16.18 1.54 -0.34
N ARG A 132 -16.20 2.88 -0.28
CA ARG A 132 -15.71 3.79 -1.32
C ARG A 132 -14.96 4.94 -0.65
N PRO A 133 -13.70 4.71 -0.26
CA PRO A 133 -12.92 5.70 0.49
C PRO A 133 -12.81 7.04 -0.20
N GLY A 134 -12.67 7.04 -1.53
CA GLY A 134 -12.47 8.23 -2.35
C GLY A 134 -11.07 8.84 -2.18
N GLY A 135 -10.58 9.52 -3.20
CA GLY A 135 -9.25 10.13 -3.17
C GLY A 135 -8.11 9.10 -3.09
N ASN A 136 -6.99 9.51 -2.48
CA ASN A 136 -5.77 8.70 -2.37
C ASN A 136 -5.63 7.94 -1.03
N VAL A 137 -6.68 7.90 -0.21
CA VAL A 137 -6.64 7.29 1.14
C VAL A 137 -7.50 6.02 1.17
N THR A 138 -6.93 4.94 1.67
CA THR A 138 -7.61 3.67 1.96
C THR A 138 -7.03 3.03 3.21
N GLY A 139 -7.62 1.96 3.73
CA GLY A 139 -7.03 1.24 4.86
C GLY A 139 -8.02 0.44 5.67
N LEU A 140 -7.56 0.00 6.85
CA LEU A 140 -8.30 -0.81 7.80
C LEU A 140 -8.76 0.04 8.98
N ALA A 141 -10.08 0.12 9.18
CA ALA A 141 -10.68 0.78 10.32
C ALA A 141 -10.81 -0.19 11.50
N ASP A 142 -10.55 0.31 12.70
CA ASP A 142 -10.99 -0.38 13.91
C ASP A 142 -12.50 -0.14 14.08
N VAL A 143 -13.28 -1.20 13.94
CA VAL A 143 -14.76 -1.16 14.06
C VAL A 143 -15.24 -1.38 15.50
N THR A 144 -14.36 -1.64 16.43
CA THR A 144 -14.74 -2.00 17.82
C THR A 144 -15.53 -0.90 18.51
N LEU A 145 -15.28 0.37 18.17
CA LEU A 145 -15.98 1.51 18.76
C LEU A 145 -17.27 1.91 18.02
N ASP A 146 -17.47 1.48 16.78
CA ASP A 146 -18.68 1.81 16.01
C ASP A 146 -19.89 0.93 16.39
N LEU A 147 -19.67 -0.15 17.13
CA LEU A 147 -20.72 -1.07 17.58
C LEU A 147 -21.29 -0.72 18.96
N ILE A 148 -20.77 0.29 19.65
CA ILE A 148 -21.35 0.78 20.90
C ILE A 148 -22.36 1.89 20.55
N PRO A 149 -23.67 1.65 20.71
CA PRO A 149 -24.67 2.72 20.53
C PRO A 149 -24.36 3.85 21.50
N SER A 150 -24.26 5.09 21.00
CA SER A 150 -24.15 6.30 21.83
C SER A 150 -25.47 6.55 22.56
N GLY A 151 -25.74 5.77 23.62
CA GLY A 151 -27.03 5.83 24.29
C GLY A 151 -27.14 5.02 25.55
N SER A 152 -26.04 4.78 26.24
CA SER A 152 -26.11 4.23 27.60
C SER A 152 -25.72 5.32 28.59
N ASN A 153 -26.67 6.22 28.86
CA ASN A 153 -26.65 6.98 30.10
C ASN A 153 -27.02 6.03 31.25
N TYR A 154 -26.07 5.71 32.11
CA TYR A 154 -26.28 5.27 33.47
C TYR A 154 -25.91 6.38 34.45
#